data_f6e631f7a7fe3579ec2bd32d28142d13
#
_entry.id   f6e631f7a7fe3579ec2bd32d28142d13
#
_cell.length_a   1.000
_cell.length_b   1.000
_cell.length_c   1.000
_cell.angle_alpha   90.00
_cell.angle_beta   90.00
_cell.angle_gamma   90.00
#
_symmetry.space_group_name_H-M   'P 1'
#
loop_
_entity.id
_entity.type
_entity.pdbx_description
1 polymer ?
#
loop_
_entity_poly.entity_id
_entity_poly.type
_entity_poly.pdbx_seq_one_letter_code
_entity_poly.pdbx_strand_id
1 'polypeptide(L)'
;MHAQTADPVIMTIAGKPVLRSEFEYSYNKNNSEGVIDKKTVDEYVPLFVDYKLKVQAALDAKLDTISALKNEFRTYRDQQIRPSFANDSDMENAARNYYDGMKKAIGEKGLYSCSHILLLVPQNASAAKKDSVKARIDSVYNALQHGADFATLASKVSQDPGSARRGGNLGGPYGPGNMVKEFEDVAYTLKDGEISKPFETQFGYHIIKMNKREALPPYDSLRTNILRFFEQRQYRLTIAQQNAEKLAKDEGTTVDKVFDKRAEEMQTKDSNLNNLVREYHDGLLLFAISDSLVWDKASKDEAGLERYFKAHKKQYKWDAPRFKGIAYHVKDAADVKAVSNSIKNVPFKDWAETLRKTFNSDKNDIRIRVEKGIFKEGDNALVDSVIFKKANAKVKPVKGYPIDATFGKKLSAPQELDDVRGQVTSDYQNELEKNWVESLRKKYPVSINRDVLATVNKH
;
A
#
# COMPACT_ATOMS: atom_id res chain seq x y z
N MET A 1 39.07 22.19 14.60
CA MET A 1 39.15 20.86 13.92
C MET A 1 38.86 19.81 14.98
N HIS A 2 37.64 19.29 15.04
CA HIS A 2 37.37 18.06 15.82
C HIS A 2 37.94 16.91 14.99
N ALA A 3 38.96 16.25 15.51
CA ALA A 3 39.43 15.01 14.96
C ALA A 3 38.23 14.05 14.93
N GLN A 4 37.83 13.63 13.72
CA GLN A 4 36.82 12.61 13.54
C GLN A 4 37.40 11.36 14.20
N THR A 5 36.93 11.01 15.40
CA THR A 5 37.35 9.79 16.09
C THR A 5 37.04 8.64 15.17
N ALA A 6 38.07 7.87 14.78
CA ALA A 6 37.93 6.72 13.91
C ALA A 6 36.86 5.77 14.47
N ASP A 7 35.90 5.36 13.63
CA ASP A 7 34.85 4.42 14.01
C ASP A 7 35.49 3.03 14.25
N PRO A 8 35.60 2.56 15.51
CA PRO A 8 36.37 1.36 15.82
C PRO A 8 35.65 0.08 15.37
N VAL A 9 36.45 -0.93 15.03
CA VAL A 9 35.93 -2.28 14.75
C VAL A 9 35.45 -2.93 16.05
N ILE A 10 34.15 -3.16 16.16
CA ILE A 10 33.52 -3.79 17.33
C ILE A 10 33.57 -5.31 17.26
N MET A 11 33.52 -5.87 16.05
CA MET A 11 33.65 -7.32 15.84
C MET A 11 34.13 -7.62 14.41
N THR A 12 34.64 -8.82 14.22
CA THR A 12 34.96 -9.36 12.89
C THR A 12 34.15 -10.63 12.68
N ILE A 13 33.39 -10.69 11.58
CA ILE A 13 32.51 -11.81 11.24
C ILE A 13 32.89 -12.31 9.85
N ALA A 14 33.24 -13.61 9.72
CA ALA A 14 33.67 -14.20 8.48
C ALA A 14 34.86 -13.43 7.83
N GLY A 15 35.74 -12.89 8.65
CA GLY A 15 36.90 -12.08 8.19
C GLY A 15 36.57 -10.64 7.81
N LYS A 16 35.30 -10.21 7.87
CA LYS A 16 34.86 -8.84 7.56
C LYS A 16 34.70 -8.01 8.84
N PRO A 17 35.28 -6.79 8.88
CA PRO A 17 35.10 -5.91 10.04
C PRO A 17 33.67 -5.36 10.09
N VAL A 18 33.14 -5.28 11.29
CA VAL A 18 31.91 -4.57 11.64
C VAL A 18 32.28 -3.39 12.50
N LEU A 19 31.87 -2.20 12.12
CA LEU A 19 32.16 -0.97 12.86
C LEU A 19 31.17 -0.79 14.01
N ARG A 20 31.58 -0.04 15.04
CA ARG A 20 30.73 0.27 16.18
C ARG A 20 29.45 0.98 15.75
N SER A 21 29.53 1.94 14.87
CA SER A 21 28.35 2.69 14.37
C SER A 21 27.34 1.78 13.67
N GLU A 22 27.80 0.75 12.97
CA GLU A 22 26.90 -0.25 12.35
C GLU A 22 26.12 -1.04 13.38
N PHE A 23 26.83 -1.52 14.42
CA PHE A 23 26.22 -2.27 15.50
C PHE A 23 25.23 -1.37 16.28
N GLU A 24 25.66 -0.14 16.64
CA GLU A 24 24.83 0.82 17.36
C GLU A 24 23.56 1.20 16.59
N TYR A 25 23.66 1.44 15.29
CA TYR A 25 22.49 1.71 14.44
C TYR A 25 21.47 0.57 14.52
N SER A 26 21.90 -0.66 14.36
CA SER A 26 21.04 -1.83 14.42
C SER A 26 20.49 -2.06 15.86
N TYR A 27 21.34 -1.94 16.87
CA TYR A 27 20.96 -2.07 18.28
C TYR A 27 19.91 -1.03 18.69
N ASN A 28 20.14 0.24 18.40
CA ASN A 28 19.26 1.34 18.77
C ASN A 28 17.91 1.26 18.08
N LYS A 29 17.88 0.87 16.79
CA LYS A 29 16.66 0.66 16.04
C LYS A 29 15.79 -0.44 16.68
N ASN A 30 16.41 -1.56 17.08
CA ASN A 30 15.73 -2.69 17.71
C ASN A 30 15.38 -2.47 19.21
N ASN A 31 15.86 -1.37 19.80
CA ASN A 31 15.58 -0.96 21.16
C ASN A 31 14.93 0.44 21.25
N SER A 32 14.34 0.93 20.16
CA SER A 32 13.70 2.23 20.08
C SER A 32 12.52 2.37 21.06
N GLU A 33 12.01 3.59 21.22
CA GLU A 33 10.83 3.86 22.02
C GLU A 33 9.63 3.07 21.48
N GLY A 34 8.91 2.37 22.39
CA GLY A 34 7.78 1.49 22.02
C GLY A 34 8.13 0.00 21.88
N VAL A 35 9.40 -0.38 21.84
CA VAL A 35 9.79 -1.80 21.87
C VAL A 35 9.60 -2.34 23.29
N ILE A 36 8.75 -3.37 23.46
CA ILE A 36 8.40 -3.96 24.76
C ILE A 36 9.53 -4.83 25.30
N ASP A 37 10.16 -5.64 24.43
CA ASP A 37 11.22 -6.61 24.82
C ASP A 37 12.61 -6.07 24.43
N LYS A 38 13.02 -4.97 25.09
CA LYS A 38 14.34 -4.37 24.90
C LYS A 38 15.44 -5.29 25.37
N LYS A 39 16.50 -5.40 24.57
CA LYS A 39 17.67 -6.21 24.88
C LYS A 39 18.81 -5.35 25.42
N THR A 40 19.56 -5.87 26.35
CA THR A 40 20.88 -5.31 26.69
C THR A 40 21.85 -5.51 25.51
N VAL A 41 22.96 -4.78 25.53
CA VAL A 41 24.01 -4.92 24.50
C VAL A 41 24.49 -6.38 24.40
N ASP A 42 24.74 -7.03 25.56
CA ASP A 42 25.20 -8.42 25.59
C ASP A 42 24.17 -9.42 25.07
N GLU A 43 22.90 -9.21 25.33
CA GLU A 43 21.80 -10.04 24.80
C GLU A 43 21.59 -9.83 23.29
N TYR A 44 21.90 -8.64 22.77
CA TYR A 44 21.74 -8.32 21.36
C TYR A 44 22.90 -8.83 20.49
N VAL A 45 24.13 -8.91 21.03
CA VAL A 45 25.32 -9.39 20.31
C VAL A 45 25.07 -10.72 19.59
N PRO A 46 24.59 -11.80 20.21
CA PRO A 46 24.37 -13.07 19.52
C PRO A 46 23.34 -12.97 18.40
N LEU A 47 22.31 -12.14 18.54
CA LEU A 47 21.30 -11.91 17.50
C LEU A 47 21.89 -11.19 16.31
N PHE A 48 22.69 -10.18 16.56
CA PHE A 48 23.39 -9.44 15.50
C PHE A 48 24.43 -10.31 14.78
N VAL A 49 25.17 -11.13 15.51
CA VAL A 49 26.11 -12.10 14.92
C VAL A 49 25.36 -13.07 13.99
N ASP A 50 24.27 -13.67 14.44
CA ASP A 50 23.47 -14.61 13.64
C ASP A 50 22.91 -13.94 12.38
N TYR A 51 22.44 -12.72 12.49
CA TYR A 51 22.03 -11.90 11.35
C TYR A 51 23.16 -11.75 10.32
N LYS A 52 24.35 -11.33 10.75
CA LYS A 52 25.49 -11.11 9.86
C LYS A 52 26.02 -12.42 9.25
N LEU A 53 25.96 -13.52 9.99
CA LEU A 53 26.33 -14.85 9.47
C LEU A 53 25.39 -15.31 8.35
N LYS A 54 24.09 -15.08 8.50
CA LYS A 54 23.08 -15.38 7.47
C LYS A 54 23.31 -14.52 6.22
N VAL A 55 23.59 -13.23 6.38
CA VAL A 55 23.94 -12.32 5.28
C VAL A 55 25.20 -12.82 4.57
N GLN A 56 26.25 -13.25 5.31
CA GLN A 56 27.46 -13.80 4.71
C GLN A 56 27.16 -15.08 3.90
N ALA A 57 26.28 -15.94 4.42
CA ALA A 57 25.86 -17.14 3.70
C ALA A 57 25.13 -16.79 2.37
N ALA A 58 24.32 -15.73 2.36
CA ALA A 58 23.66 -15.24 1.17
C ALA A 58 24.65 -14.70 0.13
N LEU A 59 25.67 -13.97 0.57
CA LEU A 59 26.76 -13.50 -0.29
C LEU A 59 27.57 -14.65 -0.89
N ASP A 60 27.91 -15.67 -0.07
CA ASP A 60 28.62 -16.88 -0.55
C ASP A 60 27.75 -17.65 -1.58
N ALA A 61 26.43 -17.63 -1.43
CA ALA A 61 25.48 -18.17 -2.40
C ALA A 61 25.26 -17.25 -3.62
N LYS A 62 25.94 -16.08 -3.67
CA LYS A 62 25.83 -15.07 -4.74
C LYS A 62 24.42 -14.53 -4.95
N LEU A 63 23.61 -14.47 -3.90
CA LEU A 63 22.25 -13.95 -4.00
C LEU A 63 22.23 -12.45 -4.34
N ASP A 64 23.26 -11.70 -3.95
CA ASP A 64 23.50 -10.31 -4.34
C ASP A 64 23.67 -10.11 -5.85
N THR A 65 23.91 -11.17 -6.62
CA THR A 65 24.04 -11.12 -8.08
C THR A 65 22.72 -11.34 -8.82
N ILE A 66 21.65 -11.76 -8.13
CA ILE A 66 20.35 -12.01 -8.71
C ILE A 66 19.71 -10.68 -9.15
N SER A 67 19.32 -10.60 -10.42
CA SER A 67 18.80 -9.38 -11.04
C SER A 67 17.60 -8.78 -10.28
N ALA A 68 16.68 -9.61 -9.78
CA ALA A 68 15.52 -9.14 -9.01
C ALA A 68 15.96 -8.42 -7.73
N LEU A 69 16.86 -9.03 -6.94
CA LEU A 69 17.38 -8.44 -5.70
C LEU A 69 18.20 -7.17 -5.96
N LYS A 70 19.05 -7.19 -7.01
CA LYS A 70 19.78 -5.99 -7.44
C LYS A 70 18.87 -4.83 -7.79
N ASN A 71 17.81 -5.09 -8.56
CA ASN A 71 16.89 -4.05 -9.00
C ASN A 71 16.08 -3.50 -7.82
N GLU A 72 15.65 -4.37 -6.91
CA GLU A 72 14.94 -3.97 -5.71
C GLU A 72 15.82 -3.10 -4.79
N PHE A 73 17.04 -3.55 -4.52
CA PHE A 73 18.02 -2.79 -3.76
C PHE A 73 18.30 -1.43 -4.40
N ARG A 74 18.56 -1.39 -5.72
CA ARG A 74 18.81 -0.15 -6.45
C ARG A 74 17.63 0.80 -6.34
N THR A 75 16.42 0.30 -6.54
CA THR A 75 15.19 1.10 -6.43
C THR A 75 15.08 1.77 -5.07
N TYR A 76 15.30 1.01 -3.99
CA TYR A 76 15.26 1.55 -2.63
C TYR A 76 16.34 2.60 -2.40
N ARG A 77 17.61 2.27 -2.74
CA ARG A 77 18.76 3.19 -2.60
C ARG A 77 18.49 4.50 -3.36
N ASP A 78 18.03 4.40 -4.59
CA ASP A 78 17.81 5.54 -5.46
C ASP A 78 16.66 6.43 -4.95
N GLN A 79 15.66 5.87 -4.28
CA GLN A 79 14.63 6.65 -3.59
C GLN A 79 15.21 7.52 -2.48
N GLN A 80 16.21 7.01 -1.73
CA GLN A 80 16.84 7.76 -0.64
C GLN A 80 17.69 8.92 -1.14
N ILE A 81 18.37 8.75 -2.27
CA ILE A 81 19.33 9.74 -2.76
C ILE A 81 18.75 10.69 -3.82
N ARG A 82 17.66 10.32 -4.49
CA ARG A 82 17.05 11.10 -5.57
C ARG A 82 16.82 12.57 -5.19
N PRO A 83 16.30 12.92 -4.00
CA PRO A 83 16.08 14.31 -3.64
C PRO A 83 17.35 15.16 -3.69
N SER A 84 18.55 14.57 -3.54
CA SER A 84 19.83 15.28 -3.57
C SER A 84 20.21 15.85 -4.95
N PHE A 85 19.50 15.44 -6.00
CA PHE A 85 19.70 15.99 -7.33
C PHE A 85 18.90 17.28 -7.60
N ALA A 86 18.06 17.74 -6.65
CA ALA A 86 17.33 19.01 -6.74
C ALA A 86 17.52 19.84 -5.48
N ASN A 87 18.10 21.02 -5.64
CA ASN A 87 18.27 22.01 -4.57
C ASN A 87 17.16 23.07 -4.59
N ASP A 88 17.17 23.99 -3.65
CA ASP A 88 16.14 25.04 -3.56
C ASP A 88 16.23 26.03 -4.71
N SER A 89 17.41 26.24 -5.29
CA SER A 89 17.56 27.07 -6.49
C SER A 89 16.88 26.43 -7.72
N ASP A 90 16.94 25.11 -7.85
CA ASP A 90 16.24 24.40 -8.91
C ASP A 90 14.71 24.53 -8.78
N MET A 91 14.20 24.45 -7.54
CA MET A 91 12.79 24.66 -7.24
C MET A 91 12.34 26.07 -7.55
N GLU A 92 13.16 27.06 -7.19
CA GLU A 92 12.90 28.48 -7.47
C GLU A 92 12.87 28.75 -8.98
N ASN A 93 13.82 28.21 -9.73
CA ASN A 93 13.86 28.34 -11.19
C ASN A 93 12.64 27.68 -11.84
N ALA A 94 12.25 26.50 -11.38
CA ALA A 94 11.05 25.82 -11.84
C ALA A 94 9.78 26.65 -11.55
N ALA A 95 9.69 27.28 -10.36
CA ALA A 95 8.56 28.11 -9.99
C ALA A 95 8.47 29.38 -10.85
N ARG A 96 9.60 30.01 -11.18
CA ARG A 96 9.65 31.13 -12.12
C ARG A 96 9.22 30.73 -13.53
N ASN A 97 9.74 29.63 -14.03
CA ASN A 97 9.36 29.10 -15.35
C ASN A 97 7.85 28.78 -15.41
N TYR A 98 7.31 28.21 -14.34
CA TYR A 98 5.87 27.93 -14.24
C TYR A 98 5.06 29.24 -14.27
N TYR A 99 5.49 30.26 -13.50
CA TYR A 99 4.86 31.57 -13.51
C TYR A 99 4.93 32.26 -14.89
N ASP A 100 6.08 32.19 -15.56
CA ASP A 100 6.25 32.75 -16.90
C ASP A 100 5.38 32.04 -17.92
N GLY A 101 5.21 30.73 -17.77
CA GLY A 101 4.25 29.94 -18.55
C GLY A 101 2.80 30.41 -18.34
N MET A 102 2.40 30.63 -17.07
CA MET A 102 1.07 31.18 -16.76
C MET A 102 0.91 32.59 -17.35
N LYS A 103 1.90 33.45 -17.19
CA LYS A 103 1.89 34.82 -17.73
C LYS A 103 1.73 34.83 -19.24
N LYS A 104 2.45 33.94 -19.94
CA LYS A 104 2.33 33.77 -21.40
C LYS A 104 0.96 33.27 -21.80
N ALA A 105 0.40 32.27 -21.09
CA ALA A 105 -0.91 31.70 -21.38
C ALA A 105 -2.05 32.71 -21.15
N ILE A 106 -1.97 33.51 -20.09
CA ILE A 106 -2.97 34.53 -19.74
C ILE A 106 -2.87 35.72 -20.71
N GLY A 107 -1.64 36.13 -21.08
CA GLY A 107 -1.39 37.22 -22.01
C GLY A 107 -2.04 38.53 -21.56
N GLU A 108 -2.40 39.37 -22.56
CA GLU A 108 -3.08 40.65 -22.33
C GLU A 108 -4.53 40.52 -21.86
N LYS A 109 -5.14 39.32 -22.04
CA LYS A 109 -6.53 39.09 -21.62
C LYS A 109 -6.74 39.21 -20.11
N GLY A 110 -5.71 38.92 -19.33
CA GLY A 110 -5.77 38.93 -17.88
C GLY A 110 -6.65 37.82 -17.30
N LEU A 111 -6.99 37.98 -16.03
CA LEU A 111 -7.86 37.10 -15.28
C LEU A 111 -9.22 37.74 -15.07
N TYR A 112 -10.26 36.92 -14.83
CA TYR A 112 -11.59 37.42 -14.53
C TYR A 112 -12.26 36.56 -13.45
N SER A 113 -13.12 37.21 -12.68
CA SER A 113 -14.08 36.58 -11.76
C SER A 113 -15.48 37.00 -12.19
N CYS A 114 -16.41 36.07 -12.27
CA CYS A 114 -17.74 36.35 -12.75
C CYS A 114 -18.82 35.56 -12.01
N SER A 115 -20.04 36.02 -12.16
CA SER A 115 -21.26 35.28 -11.80
C SER A 115 -22.01 34.94 -13.07
N HIS A 116 -22.75 33.84 -13.08
CA HIS A 116 -23.56 33.47 -14.23
C HIS A 116 -24.96 32.97 -13.84
N ILE A 117 -25.87 33.05 -14.79
CA ILE A 117 -27.17 32.36 -14.79
C ILE A 117 -27.15 31.40 -15.94
N LEU A 118 -27.41 30.11 -15.68
CA LEU A 118 -27.49 29.05 -16.67
C LEU A 118 -28.90 28.49 -16.72
N LEU A 119 -29.51 28.44 -17.90
CA LEU A 119 -30.67 27.61 -18.19
C LEU A 119 -30.25 26.46 -19.11
N LEU A 120 -30.33 25.23 -18.61
CA LEU A 120 -29.89 24.03 -19.31
C LEU A 120 -30.70 23.75 -20.58
N VAL A 121 -30.01 23.36 -21.62
CA VAL A 121 -30.61 22.83 -22.87
C VAL A 121 -30.00 21.44 -23.09
N PRO A 122 -30.79 20.35 -23.04
CA PRO A 122 -30.29 19.03 -23.39
C PRO A 122 -29.74 19.00 -24.82
N GLN A 123 -28.65 18.29 -25.07
CA GLN A 123 -28.02 18.22 -26.40
C GLN A 123 -28.99 17.77 -27.50
N ASN A 124 -29.96 16.91 -27.20
CA ASN A 124 -30.97 16.41 -28.14
C ASN A 124 -32.30 17.16 -28.04
N ALA A 125 -32.31 18.40 -27.52
CA ALA A 125 -33.53 19.18 -27.39
C ALA A 125 -34.10 19.55 -28.75
N SER A 126 -35.42 19.46 -28.91
CA SER A 126 -36.13 19.95 -30.12
C SER A 126 -35.98 21.47 -30.25
N ALA A 127 -36.14 21.98 -31.46
CA ALA A 127 -36.10 23.43 -31.74
C ALA A 127 -37.13 24.20 -30.85
N ALA A 128 -38.34 23.70 -30.74
CA ALA A 128 -39.36 24.29 -29.83
C ALA A 128 -38.93 24.35 -28.36
N LYS A 129 -38.17 23.36 -27.89
CA LYS A 129 -37.62 23.37 -26.51
C LYS A 129 -36.50 24.40 -26.38
N LYS A 130 -35.62 24.51 -27.36
CA LYS A 130 -34.54 25.53 -27.40
C LYS A 130 -35.13 26.93 -27.40
N ASP A 131 -36.15 27.18 -28.23
CA ASP A 131 -36.84 28.48 -28.32
C ASP A 131 -37.53 28.84 -26.98
N SER A 132 -38.16 27.86 -26.34
CA SER A 132 -38.78 28.06 -25.03
C SER A 132 -37.75 28.44 -23.97
N VAL A 133 -36.57 27.78 -23.92
CA VAL A 133 -35.50 28.13 -22.97
C VAL A 133 -34.89 29.48 -23.30
N LYS A 134 -34.74 29.78 -24.61
CA LYS A 134 -34.26 31.09 -25.07
C LYS A 134 -35.18 32.21 -24.65
N ALA A 135 -36.48 32.06 -24.86
CA ALA A 135 -37.48 33.07 -24.40
C ALA A 135 -37.42 33.28 -22.89
N ARG A 136 -37.20 32.23 -22.14
CA ARG A 136 -37.04 32.29 -20.68
C ARG A 136 -35.81 33.06 -20.26
N ILE A 137 -34.62 32.78 -20.87
CA ILE A 137 -33.37 33.49 -20.54
C ILE A 137 -33.44 34.96 -20.98
N ASP A 138 -34.14 35.26 -22.12
CA ASP A 138 -34.37 36.63 -22.58
C ASP A 138 -35.24 37.41 -21.58
N SER A 139 -36.28 36.76 -20.97
CA SER A 139 -37.08 37.36 -19.90
C SER A 139 -36.24 37.67 -18.64
N VAL A 140 -35.31 36.74 -18.27
CA VAL A 140 -34.39 36.98 -17.15
C VAL A 140 -33.47 38.17 -17.46
N TYR A 141 -32.93 38.24 -18.67
CA TYR A 141 -32.10 39.37 -19.13
C TYR A 141 -32.88 40.70 -19.07
N ASN A 142 -34.13 40.72 -19.57
CA ASN A 142 -34.98 41.92 -19.50
C ASN A 142 -35.20 42.35 -18.04
N ALA A 143 -35.45 41.44 -17.11
CA ALA A 143 -35.59 41.78 -15.71
C ALA A 143 -34.30 42.42 -15.15
N LEU A 144 -33.12 41.89 -15.53
CA LEU A 144 -31.82 42.45 -15.13
C LEU A 144 -31.63 43.87 -15.67
N GLN A 145 -32.07 44.12 -16.91
CA GLN A 145 -31.98 45.47 -17.53
C GLN A 145 -32.91 46.48 -16.84
N HIS A 146 -33.97 46.01 -16.18
CA HIS A 146 -34.87 46.83 -15.39
C HIS A 146 -34.50 46.89 -13.89
N GLY A 147 -33.28 46.51 -13.54
CA GLY A 147 -32.74 46.69 -12.19
C GLY A 147 -32.96 45.55 -11.22
N ALA A 148 -33.43 44.40 -11.69
CA ALA A 148 -33.49 43.21 -10.83
C ALA A 148 -32.08 42.80 -10.35
N ASP A 149 -31.98 42.37 -9.10
CA ASP A 149 -30.73 41.92 -8.51
C ASP A 149 -30.27 40.59 -9.13
N PHE A 150 -29.04 40.59 -9.65
CA PHE A 150 -28.43 39.43 -10.35
C PHE A 150 -28.37 38.19 -9.46
N ALA A 151 -27.90 38.33 -8.21
CA ALA A 151 -27.66 37.22 -7.32
C ALA A 151 -29.01 36.58 -6.90
N THR A 152 -30.02 37.41 -6.67
CA THR A 152 -31.40 36.95 -6.36
C THR A 152 -31.99 36.17 -7.54
N LEU A 153 -31.85 36.67 -8.78
CA LEU A 153 -32.33 35.96 -9.97
C LEU A 153 -31.56 34.67 -10.19
N ALA A 154 -30.22 34.70 -10.09
CA ALA A 154 -29.39 33.49 -10.21
C ALA A 154 -29.83 32.41 -9.24
N SER A 155 -30.06 32.77 -7.96
CA SER A 155 -30.51 31.81 -6.95
C SER A 155 -31.91 31.24 -7.22
N LYS A 156 -32.78 31.99 -7.90
CA LYS A 156 -34.14 31.56 -8.22
C LYS A 156 -34.24 30.74 -9.50
N VAL A 157 -33.50 31.10 -10.54
CA VAL A 157 -33.73 30.55 -11.88
C VAL A 157 -32.55 29.81 -12.49
N SER A 158 -31.32 30.02 -11.99
CA SER A 158 -30.14 29.31 -12.53
C SER A 158 -30.22 27.82 -12.22
N GLN A 159 -29.90 27.04 -13.21
CA GLN A 159 -29.86 25.59 -13.16
C GLN A 159 -28.43 25.04 -12.97
N ASP A 160 -27.45 25.93 -12.72
CA ASP A 160 -26.11 25.49 -12.34
C ASP A 160 -26.07 25.11 -10.85
N PRO A 161 -25.91 23.81 -10.51
CA PRO A 161 -25.92 23.37 -9.12
C PRO A 161 -24.73 23.89 -8.31
N GLY A 162 -23.63 24.26 -9.00
CA GLY A 162 -22.39 24.71 -8.39
C GLY A 162 -22.43 26.17 -7.92
N SER A 163 -23.20 27.04 -8.57
CA SER A 163 -23.18 28.48 -8.30
C SER A 163 -24.53 29.10 -8.00
N ALA A 164 -25.66 28.50 -8.40
CA ALA A 164 -26.97 29.08 -8.23
C ALA A 164 -27.24 29.56 -6.78
N ARG A 165 -26.98 28.72 -5.78
CA ARG A 165 -27.16 29.02 -4.35
C ARG A 165 -26.25 30.12 -3.82
N ARG A 166 -25.17 30.44 -4.55
CA ARG A 166 -24.22 31.53 -4.25
C ARG A 166 -24.46 32.77 -5.10
N GLY A 167 -25.71 32.98 -5.57
CA GLY A 167 -26.05 34.10 -6.44
C GLY A 167 -25.41 34.03 -7.82
N GLY A 168 -25.13 32.82 -8.30
CA GLY A 168 -24.45 32.58 -9.58
C GLY A 168 -22.93 32.74 -9.53
N ASN A 169 -22.33 33.07 -8.39
CA ASN A 169 -20.90 33.32 -8.27
C ASN A 169 -20.10 32.04 -8.56
N LEU A 170 -19.32 32.04 -9.62
CA LEU A 170 -18.46 30.94 -10.03
C LEU A 170 -17.16 30.87 -9.20
N GLY A 171 -16.79 31.96 -8.51
CA GLY A 171 -15.48 32.09 -7.88
C GLY A 171 -14.48 32.67 -8.87
N GLY A 172 -13.30 32.13 -8.90
CA GLY A 172 -12.17 32.59 -9.71
C GLY A 172 -11.05 33.13 -8.84
N PRO A 173 -10.07 33.84 -9.42
CA PRO A 173 -10.04 34.32 -10.81
C PRO A 173 -9.73 33.20 -11.84
N TYR A 174 -10.31 33.28 -13.00
CA TYR A 174 -10.14 32.37 -14.13
C TYR A 174 -9.30 33.01 -15.23
N GLY A 175 -8.44 32.21 -15.83
CA GLY A 175 -7.68 32.57 -17.03
C GLY A 175 -8.21 31.90 -18.29
N PRO A 176 -7.60 32.17 -19.46
CA PRO A 176 -7.93 31.51 -20.71
C PRO A 176 -7.83 29.98 -20.61
N GLY A 177 -8.81 29.27 -21.17
CA GLY A 177 -8.88 27.81 -21.16
C GLY A 177 -9.53 27.19 -19.92
N ASN A 178 -10.01 27.99 -18.96
CA ASN A 178 -10.70 27.48 -17.78
C ASN A 178 -12.19 27.22 -18.01
N MET A 179 -12.78 27.91 -18.97
CA MET A 179 -14.18 27.76 -19.37
C MET A 179 -14.30 27.35 -20.84
N VAL A 180 -15.48 26.94 -21.27
CA VAL A 180 -15.72 26.67 -22.70
C VAL A 180 -15.56 27.96 -23.52
N LYS A 181 -15.09 27.78 -24.73
CA LYS A 181 -14.70 28.90 -25.59
C LYS A 181 -15.78 29.98 -25.73
N GLU A 182 -17.02 29.58 -25.98
CA GLU A 182 -18.15 30.49 -26.12
C GLU A 182 -18.40 31.34 -24.86
N PHE A 183 -18.17 30.75 -23.69
CA PHE A 183 -18.29 31.47 -22.43
C PHE A 183 -17.14 32.47 -22.24
N GLU A 184 -15.91 32.06 -22.54
CA GLU A 184 -14.73 32.92 -22.44
C GLU A 184 -14.78 34.08 -23.47
N ASP A 185 -15.19 33.79 -24.68
CA ASP A 185 -15.31 34.83 -25.72
C ASP A 185 -16.26 35.96 -25.26
N VAL A 186 -17.37 35.64 -24.58
CA VAL A 186 -18.24 36.66 -24.01
C VAL A 186 -17.66 37.31 -22.76
N ALA A 187 -17.12 36.49 -21.80
CA ALA A 187 -16.59 37.01 -20.56
C ALA A 187 -15.46 38.05 -20.80
N TYR A 188 -14.61 37.81 -21.79
CA TYR A 188 -13.51 38.73 -22.08
C TYR A 188 -13.92 40.03 -22.73
N THR A 189 -15.16 40.17 -23.24
CA THR A 189 -15.69 41.46 -23.75
C THR A 189 -16.24 42.37 -22.66
N LEU A 190 -16.55 41.80 -21.50
CA LEU A 190 -17.25 42.54 -20.45
C LEU A 190 -16.27 43.34 -19.58
N LYS A 191 -16.71 44.52 -19.14
CA LYS A 191 -16.07 45.33 -18.11
C LYS A 191 -16.61 44.98 -16.72
N ASP A 192 -15.91 45.38 -15.68
CA ASP A 192 -16.35 45.19 -14.31
C ASP A 192 -17.78 45.68 -14.07
N GLY A 193 -18.63 44.86 -13.50
CA GLY A 193 -20.04 45.13 -13.26
C GLY A 193 -20.97 44.92 -14.47
N GLU A 194 -20.44 44.75 -15.66
CA GLU A 194 -21.25 44.61 -16.88
C GLU A 194 -21.94 43.24 -16.97
N ILE A 195 -23.15 43.22 -17.53
CA ILE A 195 -23.96 42.02 -17.72
C ILE A 195 -24.06 41.71 -19.20
N SER A 196 -23.71 40.48 -19.59
CA SER A 196 -23.80 40.03 -20.98
C SER A 196 -25.24 39.94 -21.50
N LYS A 197 -25.43 40.02 -22.80
CA LYS A 197 -26.64 39.46 -23.43
C LYS A 197 -26.68 37.94 -23.24
N PRO A 198 -27.84 37.31 -23.34
CA PRO A 198 -27.95 35.86 -23.42
C PRO A 198 -27.14 35.29 -24.57
N PHE A 199 -26.39 34.18 -24.33
CA PHE A 199 -25.65 33.48 -25.36
C PHE A 199 -25.71 31.95 -25.10
N GLU A 200 -25.47 31.17 -26.14
CA GLU A 200 -25.58 29.70 -26.09
C GLU A 200 -24.19 29.07 -25.93
N THR A 201 -24.10 28.00 -25.15
CA THR A 201 -22.99 27.07 -25.11
C THR A 201 -23.53 25.66 -25.24
N GLN A 202 -22.64 24.65 -25.25
CA GLN A 202 -23.05 23.23 -25.22
C GLN A 202 -23.92 22.85 -24.02
N PHE A 203 -23.96 23.64 -22.94
CA PHE A 203 -24.74 23.38 -21.73
C PHE A 203 -26.11 24.02 -21.77
N GLY A 204 -26.30 25.05 -22.56
CA GLY A 204 -27.53 25.82 -22.64
C GLY A 204 -27.28 27.31 -22.76
N TYR A 205 -28.25 28.11 -22.34
CA TYR A 205 -28.17 29.58 -22.42
C TYR A 205 -27.62 30.17 -21.12
N HIS A 206 -26.69 31.11 -21.25
CA HIS A 206 -26.02 31.81 -20.18
C HIS A 206 -26.27 33.33 -20.22
N ILE A 207 -26.23 33.96 -19.04
CA ILE A 207 -25.98 35.38 -18.84
C ILE A 207 -24.82 35.48 -17.85
N ILE A 208 -23.79 36.27 -18.16
CA ILE A 208 -22.65 36.54 -17.30
C ILE A 208 -22.78 37.95 -16.71
N LYS A 209 -22.47 38.09 -15.42
CA LYS A 209 -22.10 39.36 -14.81
C LYS A 209 -20.61 39.33 -14.49
N MET A 210 -19.85 40.24 -15.05
CA MET A 210 -18.44 40.40 -14.73
C MET A 210 -18.33 40.99 -13.32
N ASN A 211 -17.70 40.27 -12.40
CA ASN A 211 -17.46 40.75 -11.05
C ASN A 211 -16.18 41.59 -11.00
N LYS A 212 -15.08 41.07 -11.58
CA LYS A 212 -13.79 41.75 -11.57
C LYS A 212 -12.90 41.26 -12.70
N ARG A 213 -12.18 42.19 -13.33
CA ARG A 213 -11.03 41.93 -14.21
C ARG A 213 -9.74 42.27 -13.48
N GLU A 214 -8.75 41.44 -13.57
CA GLU A 214 -7.48 41.70 -12.90
C GLU A 214 -6.30 41.12 -13.69
N ALA A 215 -5.13 41.73 -13.50
CA ALA A 215 -3.89 41.21 -14.04
C ALA A 215 -3.41 40.00 -13.22
N LEU A 216 -2.61 39.13 -13.82
CA LEU A 216 -1.90 38.12 -13.06
C LEU A 216 -1.07 38.79 -11.95
N PRO A 217 -1.23 38.43 -10.68
CA PRO A 217 -0.40 38.99 -9.60
C PRO A 217 1.09 38.78 -9.88
N PRO A 218 1.98 39.68 -9.38
CA PRO A 218 3.42 39.53 -9.54
C PRO A 218 3.92 38.20 -8.95
N TYR A 219 5.03 37.69 -9.50
CA TYR A 219 5.63 36.42 -9.05
C TYR A 219 5.78 36.32 -7.54
N ASP A 220 6.30 37.39 -6.87
CA ASP A 220 6.55 37.41 -5.43
C ASP A 220 5.28 37.18 -4.60
N SER A 221 4.13 37.61 -5.09
CA SER A 221 2.82 37.34 -4.46
C SER A 221 2.36 35.91 -4.61
N LEU A 222 2.75 35.21 -5.68
CA LEU A 222 2.33 33.83 -5.99
C LEU A 222 3.37 32.79 -5.62
N ARG A 223 4.63 33.20 -5.42
CA ARG A 223 5.79 32.34 -5.17
C ARG A 223 5.52 31.26 -4.12
N THR A 224 5.06 31.68 -2.94
CA THR A 224 4.79 30.74 -1.83
C THR A 224 3.73 29.70 -2.19
N ASN A 225 2.69 30.11 -2.93
CA ASN A 225 1.63 29.21 -3.34
C ASN A 225 2.10 28.24 -4.44
N ILE A 226 2.92 28.71 -5.38
CA ILE A 226 3.51 27.87 -6.44
C ILE A 226 4.45 26.83 -5.81
N LEU A 227 5.34 27.24 -4.91
CA LEU A 227 6.25 26.32 -4.23
C LEU A 227 5.49 25.29 -3.39
N ARG A 228 4.45 25.72 -2.66
CA ARG A 228 3.59 24.80 -1.90
C ARG A 228 2.87 23.80 -2.83
N PHE A 229 2.37 24.25 -3.94
CA PHE A 229 1.76 23.38 -4.96
C PHE A 229 2.77 22.36 -5.49
N PHE A 230 4.02 22.77 -5.74
CA PHE A 230 5.09 21.88 -6.17
C PHE A 230 5.43 20.82 -5.11
N GLU A 231 5.54 21.22 -3.84
CA GLU A 231 5.80 20.27 -2.73
C GLU A 231 4.65 19.26 -2.57
N GLN A 232 3.39 19.71 -2.62
CA GLN A 232 2.23 18.81 -2.55
C GLN A 232 2.17 17.80 -3.71
N ARG A 233 2.71 18.15 -4.87
CA ARG A 233 2.81 17.31 -6.06
C ARG A 233 4.12 16.55 -6.16
N GLN A 234 4.97 16.62 -5.14
CA GLN A 234 6.31 16.02 -5.14
C GLN A 234 7.13 16.40 -6.39
N TYR A 235 6.97 17.64 -6.87
CA TYR A 235 7.60 18.12 -8.11
C TYR A 235 9.13 18.16 -8.00
N ARG A 236 9.66 18.30 -6.76
CA ARG A 236 11.10 18.18 -6.46
C ARG A 236 11.69 16.87 -7.00
N LEU A 237 10.95 15.75 -6.90
CA LEU A 237 11.43 14.45 -7.42
C LEU A 237 11.49 14.43 -8.96
N THR A 238 10.56 15.12 -9.61
CA THR A 238 10.58 15.28 -11.08
C THR A 238 11.79 16.10 -11.52
N ILE A 239 12.06 17.23 -10.86
CA ILE A 239 13.22 18.07 -11.14
C ILE A 239 14.52 17.27 -10.87
N ALA A 240 14.59 16.55 -9.76
CA ALA A 240 15.72 15.71 -9.41
C ALA A 240 16.01 14.66 -10.48
N GLN A 241 14.97 14.02 -11.02
CA GLN A 241 15.12 13.06 -12.09
C GLN A 241 15.64 13.73 -13.38
N GLN A 242 15.07 14.86 -13.76
CA GLN A 242 15.53 15.64 -14.93
C GLN A 242 16.99 16.08 -14.81
N ASN A 243 17.39 16.54 -13.61
CA ASN A 243 18.77 16.94 -13.35
C ASN A 243 19.73 15.75 -13.43
N ALA A 244 19.34 14.58 -12.90
CA ALA A 244 20.14 13.35 -13.02
C ALA A 244 20.28 12.89 -14.48
N GLU A 245 19.20 12.97 -15.27
CA GLU A 245 19.22 12.65 -16.72
C GLU A 245 20.10 13.63 -17.50
N LYS A 246 20.02 14.91 -17.18
CA LYS A 246 20.88 15.94 -17.76
C LYS A 246 22.34 15.67 -17.42
N LEU A 247 22.65 15.40 -16.15
CA LEU A 247 24.01 15.08 -15.71
C LEU A 247 24.55 13.83 -16.42
N ALA A 248 23.76 12.79 -16.57
CA ALA A 248 24.12 11.58 -17.30
C ALA A 248 24.47 11.90 -18.77
N LYS A 249 23.69 12.76 -19.41
CA LYS A 249 23.94 13.19 -20.80
C LYS A 249 25.22 14.03 -20.88
N ASP A 250 25.41 14.98 -19.97
CA ASP A 250 26.56 15.89 -19.95
C ASP A 250 27.88 15.11 -19.67
N GLU A 251 27.83 14.08 -18.82
CA GLU A 251 28.97 13.19 -18.51
C GLU A 251 29.14 12.04 -19.54
N GLY A 252 28.27 11.89 -20.52
CA GLY A 252 28.33 10.77 -21.48
C GLY A 252 28.15 9.40 -20.87
N THR A 253 27.33 9.28 -19.80
CA THR A 253 27.11 8.08 -19.02
C THR A 253 25.61 7.72 -18.91
N THR A 254 25.29 6.71 -18.08
CA THR A 254 23.90 6.31 -17.82
C THR A 254 23.40 6.95 -16.52
N VAL A 255 22.10 7.12 -16.41
CA VAL A 255 21.43 7.62 -15.19
C VAL A 255 21.78 6.73 -13.99
N ASP A 256 21.81 5.41 -14.17
CA ASP A 256 22.17 4.46 -13.13
C ASP A 256 23.57 4.74 -12.54
N LYS A 257 24.56 5.02 -13.41
CA LYS A 257 25.92 5.34 -12.95
C LYS A 257 26.00 6.68 -12.23
N VAL A 258 25.19 7.65 -12.63
CA VAL A 258 25.07 8.94 -11.91
C VAL A 258 24.51 8.70 -10.51
N PHE A 259 23.50 7.86 -10.38
CA PHE A 259 22.94 7.47 -9.07
C PHE A 259 23.96 6.67 -8.25
N ASP A 260 24.69 5.70 -8.84
CA ASP A 260 25.73 4.93 -8.15
C ASP A 260 26.79 5.84 -7.54
N LYS A 261 27.32 6.79 -8.33
CA LYS A 261 28.32 7.76 -7.89
C LYS A 261 27.78 8.66 -6.76
N ARG A 262 26.56 9.18 -6.92
CA ARG A 262 25.92 10.04 -5.90
C ARG A 262 25.67 9.28 -4.60
N ALA A 263 25.26 8.02 -4.69
CA ALA A 263 25.04 7.16 -3.53
C ALA A 263 26.35 6.95 -2.74
N GLU A 264 27.44 6.66 -3.43
CA GLU A 264 28.77 6.50 -2.82
C GLU A 264 29.22 7.80 -2.11
N GLU A 265 29.11 8.94 -2.79
CA GLU A 265 29.46 10.25 -2.22
C GLU A 265 28.65 10.59 -0.96
N MET A 266 27.34 10.31 -0.97
CA MET A 266 26.45 10.60 0.15
C MET A 266 26.68 9.65 1.33
N GLN A 267 26.81 8.35 1.07
CA GLN A 267 27.07 7.34 2.10
C GLN A 267 28.41 7.55 2.80
N THR A 268 29.41 8.05 2.08
CA THR A 268 30.72 8.41 2.67
C THR A 268 30.61 9.59 3.65
N LYS A 269 29.66 10.51 3.41
CA LYS A 269 29.48 11.72 4.22
C LYS A 269 28.44 11.59 5.32
N ASP A 270 27.49 10.68 5.14
CA ASP A 270 26.36 10.46 6.05
C ASP A 270 26.33 8.99 6.50
N SER A 271 26.79 8.75 7.73
CA SER A 271 26.81 7.41 8.33
C SER A 271 25.41 6.83 8.54
N ASN A 272 24.40 7.66 8.79
CA ASN A 272 23.02 7.18 8.92
C ASN A 272 22.47 6.67 7.59
N LEU A 273 22.70 7.42 6.51
CA LEU A 273 22.34 6.96 5.16
C LEU A 273 23.07 5.69 4.79
N ASN A 274 24.39 5.61 5.07
CA ASN A 274 25.18 4.41 4.83
C ASN A 274 24.62 3.18 5.58
N ASN A 275 24.29 3.36 6.85
CA ASN A 275 23.73 2.30 7.68
C ASN A 275 22.33 1.87 7.18
N LEU A 276 21.51 2.84 6.80
CA LEU A 276 20.16 2.58 6.26
C LEU A 276 20.22 1.76 4.96
N VAL A 277 21.05 2.18 4.02
CA VAL A 277 21.21 1.51 2.71
C VAL A 277 21.78 0.11 2.88
N ARG A 278 22.80 -0.05 3.76
CA ARG A 278 23.38 -1.36 4.07
C ARG A 278 22.38 -2.28 4.76
N GLU A 279 21.64 -1.81 5.74
CA GLU A 279 20.65 -2.62 6.43
C GLU A 279 19.56 -3.13 5.47
N TYR A 280 19.14 -2.29 4.52
CA TYR A 280 18.18 -2.72 3.51
C TYR A 280 18.76 -3.80 2.59
N HIS A 281 20.00 -3.63 2.10
CA HIS A 281 20.69 -4.63 1.31
C HIS A 281 20.84 -5.95 2.05
N ASP A 282 21.34 -5.91 3.28
CA ASP A 282 21.51 -7.07 4.13
C ASP A 282 20.17 -7.75 4.45
N GLY A 283 19.10 -6.94 4.63
CA GLY A 283 17.74 -7.43 4.85
C GLY A 283 17.16 -8.20 3.67
N LEU A 284 17.38 -7.72 2.44
CA LEU A 284 16.98 -8.44 1.23
C LEU A 284 17.70 -9.80 1.12
N LEU A 285 19.01 -9.81 1.38
CA LEU A 285 19.81 -11.04 1.36
C LEU A 285 19.38 -12.01 2.46
N LEU A 286 19.17 -11.52 3.67
CA LEU A 286 18.67 -12.30 4.80
C LEU A 286 17.32 -12.94 4.49
N PHE A 287 16.38 -12.16 3.94
CA PHE A 287 15.09 -12.67 3.56
C PHE A 287 15.20 -13.78 2.52
N ALA A 288 15.91 -13.52 1.41
CA ALA A 288 16.04 -14.47 0.30
C ALA A 288 16.69 -15.80 0.73
N ILE A 289 17.75 -15.77 1.55
CA ILE A 289 18.42 -16.98 2.02
C ILE A 289 17.56 -17.74 3.05
N SER A 290 16.89 -17.02 3.96
CA SER A 290 16.05 -17.64 4.98
C SER A 290 14.79 -18.26 4.36
N ASP A 291 14.18 -17.60 3.39
CA ASP A 291 13.05 -18.16 2.62
C ASP A 291 13.45 -19.47 1.95
N SER A 292 14.56 -19.48 1.20
CA SER A 292 15.03 -20.65 0.47
C SER A 292 15.42 -21.84 1.37
N LEU A 293 16.15 -21.58 2.45
CA LEU A 293 16.74 -22.66 3.28
C LEU A 293 15.86 -23.09 4.44
N VAL A 294 14.94 -22.24 4.89
CA VAL A 294 14.16 -22.47 6.10
C VAL A 294 12.66 -22.44 5.82
N TRP A 295 12.11 -21.32 5.37
CA TRP A 295 10.65 -21.13 5.35
C TRP A 295 9.97 -21.92 4.23
N ASP A 296 10.45 -21.77 3.00
CA ASP A 296 9.93 -22.52 1.85
C ASP A 296 10.15 -24.03 2.03
N LYS A 297 11.34 -24.41 2.51
CA LYS A 297 11.66 -25.79 2.84
C LYS A 297 10.74 -26.34 3.93
N ALA A 298 10.53 -25.64 5.05
CA ALA A 298 9.65 -26.06 6.13
C ALA A 298 8.21 -26.27 5.66
N SER A 299 7.74 -25.43 4.72
CA SER A 299 6.35 -25.52 4.22
C SER A 299 6.14 -26.64 3.19
N LYS A 300 7.17 -27.03 2.43
CA LYS A 300 7.08 -27.96 1.29
C LYS A 300 7.67 -29.34 1.54
N ASP A 301 8.51 -29.52 2.57
CA ASP A 301 9.16 -30.80 2.89
C ASP A 301 8.20 -31.73 3.65
N GLU A 302 7.24 -32.29 2.93
CA GLU A 302 6.24 -33.23 3.51
C GLU A 302 6.93 -34.38 4.26
N ALA A 303 8.01 -34.94 3.71
CA ALA A 303 8.72 -36.03 4.36
C ALA A 303 9.44 -35.58 5.63
N GLY A 304 10.00 -34.36 5.66
CA GLY A 304 10.57 -33.73 6.85
C GLY A 304 9.54 -33.47 7.92
N LEU A 305 8.41 -32.87 7.56
CA LEU A 305 7.29 -32.60 8.47
C LEU A 305 6.74 -33.91 9.08
N GLU A 306 6.57 -34.95 8.30
CA GLU A 306 6.14 -36.26 8.80
C GLU A 306 7.15 -36.89 9.77
N ARG A 307 8.45 -36.84 9.45
CA ARG A 307 9.49 -37.31 10.36
C ARG A 307 9.52 -36.52 11.67
N TYR A 308 9.45 -35.19 11.54
CA TYR A 308 9.45 -34.30 12.70
C TYR A 308 8.23 -34.55 13.61
N PHE A 309 7.03 -34.61 13.02
CA PHE A 309 5.81 -34.95 13.76
C PHE A 309 5.92 -36.30 14.50
N LYS A 310 6.39 -37.35 13.82
CA LYS A 310 6.56 -38.69 14.43
C LYS A 310 7.54 -38.66 15.60
N ALA A 311 8.66 -37.96 15.45
CA ALA A 311 9.66 -37.84 16.52
C ALA A 311 9.13 -37.07 17.75
N HIS A 312 8.30 -36.06 17.51
CA HIS A 312 7.80 -35.15 18.54
C HIS A 312 6.32 -35.33 18.88
N LYS A 313 5.68 -36.40 18.41
CA LYS A 313 4.22 -36.63 18.51
C LYS A 313 3.68 -36.43 19.94
N LYS A 314 4.43 -36.80 20.96
CA LYS A 314 4.02 -36.69 22.37
C LYS A 314 3.92 -35.23 22.88
N GLN A 315 4.54 -34.28 22.18
CA GLN A 315 4.50 -32.85 22.51
C GLN A 315 3.19 -32.20 22.03
N TYR A 316 2.60 -32.75 20.96
CA TYR A 316 1.37 -32.21 20.37
C TYR A 316 0.15 -32.74 21.11
N LYS A 317 -0.45 -31.86 21.91
CA LYS A 317 -1.63 -32.18 22.73
C LYS A 317 -2.69 -31.12 22.51
N TRP A 318 -3.92 -31.53 22.63
CA TRP A 318 -5.05 -30.61 22.74
C TRP A 318 -5.45 -30.42 24.18
N ASP A 319 -5.95 -29.26 24.51
CA ASP A 319 -6.52 -28.89 25.82
C ASP A 319 -7.80 -29.67 26.15
N ALA A 320 -8.54 -30.09 25.11
CA ALA A 320 -9.75 -30.91 25.21
C ALA A 320 -9.90 -31.81 23.98
N PRO A 321 -10.68 -32.89 24.07
CA PRO A 321 -10.99 -33.74 22.92
C PRO A 321 -11.65 -32.95 21.79
N ARG A 322 -11.32 -33.30 20.53
CA ARG A 322 -11.86 -32.66 19.34
C ARG A 322 -12.59 -33.67 18.45
N PHE A 323 -13.55 -33.19 17.68
CA PHE A 323 -14.23 -33.97 16.65
C PHE A 323 -13.61 -33.73 15.30
N LYS A 324 -12.96 -34.73 14.72
CA LYS A 324 -12.42 -34.68 13.36
C LYS A 324 -13.45 -35.29 12.40
N GLY A 325 -14.06 -34.42 11.58
CA GLY A 325 -15.18 -34.88 10.75
C GLY A 325 -15.82 -33.74 9.94
N ILE A 326 -17.07 -34.00 9.60
CA ILE A 326 -17.96 -33.04 8.94
C ILE A 326 -19.27 -32.88 9.76
N ALA A 327 -19.75 -31.64 9.78
CA ALA A 327 -21.13 -31.26 10.05
C ALA A 327 -21.79 -30.96 8.70
N TYR A 328 -22.96 -31.54 8.41
CA TYR A 328 -23.57 -31.33 7.12
C TYR A 328 -25.10 -31.32 7.16
N HIS A 329 -25.68 -30.66 6.17
CA HIS A 329 -27.11 -30.47 6.02
C HIS A 329 -27.51 -30.96 4.63
N VAL A 330 -28.59 -31.72 4.51
CA VAL A 330 -29.03 -32.33 3.25
C VAL A 330 -30.49 -32.00 2.95
N LYS A 331 -30.84 -32.00 1.66
CA LYS A 331 -32.20 -31.83 1.18
C LYS A 331 -33.01 -33.11 1.36
N ASP A 332 -32.39 -34.27 1.09
CA ASP A 332 -33.01 -35.58 1.09
C ASP A 332 -32.38 -36.49 2.15
N ALA A 333 -33.22 -37.26 2.86
CA ALA A 333 -32.79 -38.22 3.87
C ALA A 333 -31.88 -39.34 3.31
N ALA A 334 -32.02 -39.68 2.05
CA ALA A 334 -31.17 -40.67 1.37
C ALA A 334 -29.71 -40.23 1.30
N ASP A 335 -29.46 -38.88 1.23
CA ASP A 335 -28.13 -38.31 1.16
C ASP A 335 -27.37 -38.44 2.49
N VAL A 336 -28.01 -38.60 3.62
CA VAL A 336 -27.32 -38.77 4.92
C VAL A 336 -26.38 -39.99 4.88
N LYS A 337 -26.87 -41.15 4.46
CA LYS A 337 -26.03 -42.37 4.33
C LYS A 337 -25.11 -42.30 3.12
N ALA A 338 -25.55 -41.71 2.02
CA ALA A 338 -24.75 -41.56 0.81
C ALA A 338 -23.48 -40.73 1.06
N VAL A 339 -23.60 -39.62 1.80
CA VAL A 339 -22.47 -38.73 2.20
C VAL A 339 -21.45 -39.54 3.00
N SER A 340 -21.85 -40.17 4.09
CA SER A 340 -20.94 -40.94 4.93
C SER A 340 -20.27 -42.11 4.18
N ASN A 341 -21.00 -42.81 3.32
CA ASN A 341 -20.48 -43.90 2.51
C ASN A 341 -19.44 -43.44 1.47
N SER A 342 -19.62 -42.25 0.89
CA SER A 342 -18.71 -41.74 -0.14
C SER A 342 -17.32 -41.39 0.41
N ILE A 343 -17.18 -41.11 1.72
CA ILE A 343 -15.94 -40.67 2.33
C ILE A 343 -15.34 -41.59 3.39
N LYS A 344 -16.06 -42.64 3.83
CA LYS A 344 -15.59 -43.54 4.90
C LYS A 344 -14.22 -44.16 4.68
N ASN A 345 -13.85 -44.42 3.42
CA ASN A 345 -12.57 -45.02 3.02
C ASN A 345 -11.66 -44.04 2.28
N VAL A 346 -11.95 -42.75 2.35
CA VAL A 346 -11.17 -41.69 1.71
C VAL A 346 -10.34 -41.00 2.79
N PRO A 347 -9.08 -40.63 2.53
CA PRO A 347 -8.30 -39.80 3.46
C PRO A 347 -9.03 -38.50 3.81
N PHE A 348 -8.95 -38.08 5.08
CA PHE A 348 -9.71 -36.92 5.55
C PHE A 348 -9.42 -35.64 4.74
N LYS A 349 -8.17 -35.46 4.27
CA LYS A 349 -7.79 -34.32 3.42
C LYS A 349 -8.63 -34.21 2.17
N ASP A 350 -9.04 -35.34 1.57
CA ASP A 350 -9.72 -35.40 0.28
C ASP A 350 -11.26 -35.40 0.40
N TRP A 351 -11.81 -35.42 1.64
CA TRP A 351 -13.26 -35.45 1.86
C TRP A 351 -14.01 -34.31 1.18
N ALA A 352 -13.51 -33.08 1.30
CA ALA A 352 -14.19 -31.89 0.73
C ALA A 352 -14.35 -32.00 -0.79
N GLU A 353 -13.28 -32.40 -1.48
CA GLU A 353 -13.30 -32.55 -2.94
C GLU A 353 -14.15 -33.75 -3.38
N THR A 354 -14.09 -34.86 -2.66
CA THR A 354 -14.95 -36.04 -2.92
C THR A 354 -16.42 -35.66 -2.79
N LEU A 355 -16.81 -34.97 -1.72
CA LEU A 355 -18.17 -34.52 -1.49
C LEU A 355 -18.63 -33.50 -2.54
N ARG A 356 -17.78 -32.56 -2.90
CA ARG A 356 -18.08 -31.61 -3.95
C ARG A 356 -18.37 -32.29 -5.29
N LYS A 357 -17.53 -33.24 -5.69
CA LYS A 357 -17.69 -33.96 -6.95
C LYS A 357 -18.93 -34.83 -6.95
N THR A 358 -19.22 -35.49 -5.82
CA THR A 358 -20.31 -36.47 -5.74
C THR A 358 -21.70 -35.83 -5.60
N PHE A 359 -21.82 -34.75 -4.85
CA PHE A 359 -23.11 -34.16 -4.47
C PHE A 359 -23.35 -32.75 -4.99
N ASN A 360 -22.31 -31.99 -5.30
CA ASN A 360 -22.38 -30.58 -5.65
C ASN A 360 -21.61 -30.29 -6.95
N SER A 361 -21.55 -31.23 -7.89
CA SER A 361 -20.89 -31.04 -9.20
C SER A 361 -21.64 -30.04 -10.09
N ASP A 362 -22.97 -29.99 -10.00
CA ASP A 362 -23.78 -28.97 -10.65
C ASP A 362 -23.98 -27.79 -9.73
N LYS A 363 -23.56 -26.60 -10.21
CA LYS A 363 -23.71 -25.33 -9.46
C LYS A 363 -25.16 -24.91 -9.25
N ASN A 364 -26.08 -25.42 -10.09
CA ASN A 364 -27.52 -25.11 -10.01
C ASN A 364 -28.27 -26.08 -9.08
N ASP A 365 -27.68 -27.21 -8.75
CA ASP A 365 -28.26 -28.21 -7.83
C ASP A 365 -27.26 -28.56 -6.72
N ILE A 366 -27.21 -27.73 -5.71
CA ILE A 366 -26.41 -27.99 -4.50
C ILE A 366 -27.22 -28.90 -3.58
N ARG A 367 -26.86 -30.18 -3.51
CA ARG A 367 -27.60 -31.18 -2.73
C ARG A 367 -27.28 -31.17 -1.25
N ILE A 368 -26.03 -30.81 -0.87
CA ILE A 368 -25.55 -30.81 0.52
C ILE A 368 -24.81 -29.54 0.88
N ARG A 369 -24.89 -29.13 2.14
CA ARG A 369 -24.05 -28.10 2.74
C ARG A 369 -23.16 -28.77 3.78
N VAL A 370 -21.84 -28.55 3.70
CA VAL A 370 -20.86 -29.27 4.51
C VAL A 370 -19.85 -28.28 5.12
N GLU A 371 -19.58 -28.47 6.39
CA GLU A 371 -18.45 -27.89 7.10
C GLU A 371 -17.53 -29.02 7.54
N LYS A 372 -16.28 -29.04 7.04
CA LYS A 372 -15.25 -30.03 7.35
C LYS A 372 -14.23 -29.40 8.30
N GLY A 373 -13.89 -30.08 9.37
CA GLY A 373 -12.94 -29.54 10.34
C GLY A 373 -12.51 -30.50 11.44
N ILE A 374 -11.66 -29.96 12.32
CA ILE A 374 -11.29 -30.54 13.60
C ILE A 374 -11.87 -29.61 14.66
N PHE A 375 -13.09 -29.91 15.07
CA PHE A 375 -13.89 -29.04 15.92
C PHE A 375 -13.58 -29.27 17.39
N LYS A 376 -13.33 -28.21 18.11
CA LYS A 376 -13.46 -28.22 19.59
C LYS A 376 -14.87 -27.80 19.99
N GLU A 377 -15.18 -27.96 21.24
CA GLU A 377 -16.42 -27.51 21.83
C GLU A 377 -16.58 -25.98 21.65
N GLY A 378 -17.71 -25.56 21.09
CA GLY A 378 -18.00 -24.15 20.76
C GLY A 378 -17.75 -23.76 19.29
N ASP A 379 -17.06 -24.58 18.50
CA ASP A 379 -16.73 -24.24 17.11
C ASP A 379 -17.91 -24.40 16.15
N ASN A 380 -18.79 -25.41 16.37
CA ASN A 380 -19.93 -25.68 15.51
C ASN A 380 -21.13 -26.18 16.32
N ALA A 381 -22.26 -25.50 16.24
CA ALA A 381 -23.44 -25.80 17.04
C ALA A 381 -24.03 -27.21 16.79
N LEU A 382 -23.95 -27.74 15.55
CA LEU A 382 -24.41 -29.09 15.24
C LEU A 382 -23.48 -30.15 15.87
N VAL A 383 -22.17 -29.94 15.79
CA VAL A 383 -21.16 -30.79 16.45
C VAL A 383 -21.34 -30.72 17.97
N ASP A 384 -21.57 -29.55 18.52
CA ASP A 384 -21.81 -29.36 19.96
C ASP A 384 -23.05 -30.14 20.43
N SER A 385 -24.13 -30.07 19.69
CA SER A 385 -25.37 -30.77 19.99
C SER A 385 -25.21 -32.31 19.88
N VAL A 386 -24.66 -32.78 18.76
CA VAL A 386 -24.66 -34.24 18.43
C VAL A 386 -23.48 -34.96 19.09
N ILE A 387 -22.29 -34.38 19.05
CA ILE A 387 -21.03 -35.04 19.46
C ILE A 387 -20.65 -34.70 20.91
N PHE A 388 -20.71 -33.40 21.25
CA PHE A 388 -20.37 -32.96 22.62
C PHE A 388 -21.57 -32.97 23.56
N LYS A 389 -22.79 -33.23 23.04
CA LYS A 389 -24.06 -33.38 23.81
C LYS A 389 -24.35 -32.14 24.69
N LYS A 390 -24.09 -30.95 24.15
CA LYS A 390 -24.38 -29.70 24.82
C LYS A 390 -25.87 -29.36 24.78
N ALA A 391 -26.50 -29.30 25.95
CA ALA A 391 -27.93 -28.99 26.08
C ALA A 391 -28.31 -27.60 25.51
N ASN A 392 -27.37 -26.67 25.52
CA ASN A 392 -27.57 -25.27 25.09
C ASN A 392 -27.19 -25.00 23.64
N ALA A 393 -26.72 -25.99 22.88
CA ALA A 393 -26.34 -25.82 21.49
C ALA A 393 -27.56 -25.53 20.63
N LYS A 394 -27.64 -24.29 20.09
CA LYS A 394 -28.72 -23.85 19.21
C LYS A 394 -28.31 -24.04 17.75
N VAL A 395 -28.70 -25.18 17.17
CA VAL A 395 -28.49 -25.40 15.73
C VAL A 395 -29.47 -24.52 14.96
N LYS A 396 -28.94 -23.63 14.10
CA LYS A 396 -29.77 -22.81 13.23
C LYS A 396 -30.19 -23.60 12.00
N PRO A 397 -31.48 -23.65 11.66
CA PRO A 397 -31.96 -24.31 10.44
C PRO A 397 -31.29 -23.71 9.19
N VAL A 398 -30.84 -24.54 8.28
CA VAL A 398 -30.30 -24.11 6.99
C VAL A 398 -31.42 -24.16 5.94
N LYS A 399 -31.80 -23.00 5.42
CA LYS A 399 -32.90 -22.86 4.46
C LYS A 399 -32.70 -23.82 3.26
N GLY A 400 -33.69 -24.67 3.03
CA GLY A 400 -33.66 -25.67 1.94
C GLY A 400 -32.90 -26.97 2.25
N TYR A 401 -32.38 -27.11 3.49
CA TYR A 401 -31.66 -28.33 3.94
C TYR A 401 -32.15 -28.72 5.32
N PRO A 402 -33.32 -29.40 5.42
CA PRO A 402 -33.98 -29.62 6.69
C PRO A 402 -33.37 -30.70 7.58
N ILE A 403 -32.40 -31.47 7.07
CA ILE A 403 -31.86 -32.64 7.75
C ILE A 403 -30.39 -32.39 8.08
N ASP A 404 -30.07 -32.47 9.36
CA ASP A 404 -28.76 -32.27 9.93
C ASP A 404 -28.10 -33.60 10.27
N ALA A 405 -26.81 -33.73 9.98
CA ALA A 405 -26.03 -34.91 10.32
C ALA A 405 -24.55 -34.61 10.55
N THR A 406 -23.87 -35.55 11.20
CA THR A 406 -22.40 -35.49 11.40
C THR A 406 -21.79 -36.82 11.00
N PHE A 407 -20.54 -36.77 10.48
CA PHE A 407 -19.76 -37.97 10.24
C PHE A 407 -18.29 -37.73 10.54
N GLY A 408 -17.67 -38.61 11.35
CA GLY A 408 -16.29 -38.47 11.80
C GLY A 408 -16.03 -39.19 13.10
N LYS A 409 -14.98 -38.81 13.80
CA LYS A 409 -14.58 -39.43 15.06
C LYS A 409 -14.12 -38.35 16.09
N LYS A 410 -14.43 -38.65 17.36
CA LYS A 410 -13.89 -37.88 18.48
C LYS A 410 -12.47 -38.38 18.81
N LEU A 411 -11.52 -37.45 18.91
CA LEU A 411 -10.11 -37.74 19.20
C LEU A 411 -9.71 -37.01 20.49
N SER A 412 -8.93 -37.67 21.34
CA SER A 412 -8.38 -37.07 22.57
C SER A 412 -7.08 -36.31 22.33
N ALA A 413 -6.36 -36.63 21.26
CA ALA A 413 -5.10 -36.01 20.90
C ALA A 413 -4.89 -36.11 19.36
N PRO A 414 -4.02 -35.28 18.78
CA PRO A 414 -3.62 -35.37 17.37
C PRO A 414 -3.11 -36.76 17.01
N GLN A 415 -3.55 -37.31 15.88
CA GLN A 415 -3.17 -38.63 15.41
C GLN A 415 -2.21 -38.58 14.23
N GLU A 416 -2.35 -37.59 13.37
CA GLU A 416 -1.56 -37.40 12.16
C GLU A 416 -1.09 -35.95 12.02
N LEU A 417 -0.12 -35.73 11.16
CA LEU A 417 0.48 -34.41 10.90
C LEU A 417 -0.58 -33.34 10.62
N ASP A 418 -1.57 -33.65 9.76
CA ASP A 418 -2.59 -32.68 9.36
C ASP A 418 -3.47 -32.18 10.52
N ASP A 419 -3.53 -32.90 11.63
CA ASP A 419 -4.31 -32.50 12.81
C ASP A 419 -3.70 -31.27 13.50
N VAL A 420 -2.41 -31.02 13.31
CA VAL A 420 -1.62 -29.96 13.95
C VAL A 420 -0.56 -29.37 12.99
N ARG A 421 -0.80 -29.48 11.69
CA ARG A 421 0.18 -29.10 10.64
C ARG A 421 0.81 -27.73 10.87
N GLY A 422 0.00 -26.71 11.18
CA GLY A 422 0.52 -25.35 11.39
C GLY A 422 1.54 -25.27 12.51
N GLN A 423 1.27 -25.94 13.65
CA GLN A 423 2.18 -25.99 14.78
C GLN A 423 3.45 -26.77 14.44
N VAL A 424 3.30 -27.95 13.82
CA VAL A 424 4.44 -28.78 13.39
C VAL A 424 5.32 -28.03 12.38
N THR A 425 4.72 -27.32 11.43
CA THR A 425 5.48 -26.52 10.45
C THR A 425 6.30 -25.43 11.13
N SER A 426 5.72 -24.72 12.10
CA SER A 426 6.42 -23.69 12.89
C SER A 426 7.58 -24.27 13.69
N ASP A 427 7.35 -25.40 14.38
CA ASP A 427 8.38 -26.03 15.19
C ASP A 427 9.52 -26.60 14.32
N TYR A 428 9.17 -27.22 13.20
CA TYR A 428 10.14 -27.73 12.22
C TYR A 428 10.96 -26.58 11.59
N GLN A 429 10.33 -25.46 11.29
CA GLN A 429 11.01 -24.25 10.82
C GLN A 429 12.04 -23.76 11.84
N ASN A 430 11.68 -23.71 13.13
CA ASN A 430 12.59 -23.31 14.20
C ASN A 430 13.78 -24.28 14.34
N GLU A 431 13.55 -25.59 14.17
CA GLU A 431 14.64 -26.58 14.17
C GLU A 431 15.58 -26.41 12.96
N LEU A 432 15.04 -26.22 11.76
CA LEU A 432 15.85 -25.96 10.57
C LEU A 432 16.69 -24.70 10.74
N GLU A 433 16.10 -23.62 11.25
CA GLU A 433 16.82 -22.37 11.47
C GLU A 433 17.94 -22.52 12.50
N LYS A 434 17.64 -23.16 13.61
CA LYS A 434 18.65 -23.44 14.67
C LYS A 434 19.83 -24.24 14.12
N ASN A 435 19.55 -25.33 13.44
CA ASN A 435 20.58 -26.21 12.87
C ASN A 435 21.41 -25.46 11.82
N TRP A 436 20.78 -24.62 11.02
CA TRP A 436 21.46 -23.79 10.02
C TRP A 436 22.39 -22.77 10.70
N VAL A 437 21.89 -22.00 11.69
CA VAL A 437 22.71 -21.03 12.45
C VAL A 437 23.89 -21.70 13.14
N GLU A 438 23.70 -22.87 13.76
CA GLU A 438 24.81 -23.66 14.36
C GLU A 438 25.86 -24.05 13.31
N SER A 439 25.42 -24.40 12.10
CA SER A 439 26.35 -24.70 10.99
C SER A 439 27.13 -23.48 10.53
N LEU A 440 26.48 -22.31 10.48
CA LEU A 440 27.12 -21.04 10.12
C LEU A 440 28.17 -20.62 11.16
N ARG A 441 27.86 -20.76 12.45
CA ARG A 441 28.79 -20.47 13.56
C ARG A 441 30.02 -21.38 13.55
N LYS A 442 29.89 -22.61 13.05
CA LYS A 442 31.02 -23.51 12.83
C LYS A 442 31.85 -23.16 11.59
N LYS A 443 31.17 -22.67 10.52
CA LYS A 443 31.77 -22.33 9.24
C LYS A 443 32.57 -21.03 9.29
N TYR A 444 32.04 -20.02 9.95
CA TYR A 444 32.57 -18.66 9.90
C TYR A 444 33.19 -18.25 11.24
N PRO A 445 34.43 -17.77 11.27
CA PRO A 445 35.07 -17.24 12.46
C PRO A 445 34.38 -15.93 12.90
N VAL A 446 34.19 -15.78 14.19
CA VAL A 446 33.66 -14.57 14.83
C VAL A 446 34.61 -14.15 15.96
N SER A 447 35.05 -12.90 15.94
CA SER A 447 35.76 -12.29 17.05
C SER A 447 35.08 -11.00 17.48
N ILE A 448 34.98 -10.74 18.80
CA ILE A 448 34.29 -9.58 19.37
C ILE A 448 35.32 -8.81 20.19
N ASN A 449 35.47 -7.52 19.90
CA ASN A 449 36.27 -6.60 20.69
C ASN A 449 35.44 -6.11 21.88
N ARG A 450 35.66 -6.70 23.06
CA ARG A 450 34.91 -6.42 24.28
C ARG A 450 35.12 -4.98 24.78
N ASP A 451 36.31 -4.41 24.57
CA ASP A 451 36.61 -3.04 24.99
C ASP A 451 35.78 -2.03 24.16
N VAL A 452 35.70 -2.24 22.85
CA VAL A 452 34.84 -1.42 21.97
C VAL A 452 33.37 -1.67 22.27
N LEU A 453 32.96 -2.91 22.53
CA LEU A 453 31.58 -3.25 22.88
C LEU A 453 31.11 -2.50 24.14
N ALA A 454 31.97 -2.34 25.14
CA ALA A 454 31.68 -1.61 26.38
C ALA A 454 31.44 -0.10 26.17
N THR A 455 31.81 0.46 25.00
CA THR A 455 31.62 1.87 24.63
C THR A 455 30.33 2.14 23.85
N VAL A 456 29.53 1.12 23.55
CA VAL A 456 28.27 1.27 22.81
C VAL A 456 27.36 2.30 23.51
N ASN A 457 26.92 3.31 22.77
CA ASN A 457 26.14 4.44 23.24
C ASN A 457 26.75 5.24 24.40
N LYS A 458 28.09 5.23 24.58
CA LYS A 458 28.80 5.92 25.67
C LYS A 458 29.94 6.83 25.17
N HIS A 459 29.91 7.31 23.92
CA HIS A 459 30.98 8.11 23.31
C HIS A 459 30.43 9.46 22.79
#